data_b04f0934ac4c9c560924e95532526fda
#
_entry.id   b04f0934ac4c9c560924e95532526fda
#
_cell.length_a   1.000
_cell.length_b   1.000
_cell.length_c   1.000
_cell.angle_alpha   90.00
_cell.angle_beta   90.00
_cell.angle_gamma   90.00
#
_symmetry.space_group_name_H-M   'P 1'
#
loop_
_entity.id
_entity.type
_entity.pdbx_description
1 polymer ?
#
loop_
_entity_poly.entity_id
_entity_poly.type
_entity_poly.pdbx_seq_one_letter_code
_entity_poly.pdbx_strand_id
1 'polypeptide(L)'
;MTEDLKWSNYDFTKIPFDDIVSVGQRTLLYRDIFTVSWLLGRFCNYKCSYCWPYARSNRKDHRPTELCLKTIDEIKRQARENGFNSFHFSLSGGEPTFHPGYLDILQHLAADAANTNYTSVHMTSNCSRNMVWFEQYVEAVKPFHRASITASLHTE
;
A
#
# COMPACT_ATOMS: atom_id res chain seq x y z
N MET A 1 13.76 -17.74 27.47
CA MET A 1 14.82 -16.79 27.08
C MET A 1 14.92 -16.90 25.56
N THR A 2 14.28 -16.00 24.83
CA THR A 2 14.45 -15.88 23.39
C THR A 2 15.74 -15.12 23.18
N GLU A 3 16.78 -15.78 22.67
CA GLU A 3 17.98 -15.09 22.21
C GLU A 3 17.54 -14.08 21.13
N ASP A 4 17.87 -12.82 21.36
CA ASP A 4 17.70 -11.77 20.37
C ASP A 4 18.53 -12.14 19.14
N LEU A 5 17.86 -12.64 18.11
CA LEU A 5 18.44 -12.90 16.80
C LEU A 5 18.97 -11.57 16.26
N LYS A 6 20.27 -11.32 16.43
CA LYS A 6 20.94 -10.18 15.81
C LYS A 6 21.05 -10.44 14.32
N TRP A 7 20.19 -9.83 13.56
CA TRP A 7 20.16 -9.89 12.08
C TRP A 7 21.51 -9.61 11.44
N SER A 8 22.41 -8.86 12.13
CA SER A 8 23.77 -8.58 11.68
C SER A 8 24.68 -9.80 11.53
N ASN A 9 24.31 -10.93 12.15
CA ASN A 9 25.11 -12.17 12.13
C ASN A 9 24.58 -13.21 11.13
N TYR A 10 23.51 -12.89 10.38
CA TYR A 10 22.94 -13.78 9.40
C TYR A 10 23.60 -13.56 8.03
N ASP A 11 24.24 -14.59 7.51
CA ASP A 11 24.74 -14.62 6.14
C ASP A 11 23.62 -15.15 5.22
N PHE A 12 22.81 -14.24 4.70
CA PHE A 12 21.68 -14.55 3.83
C PHE A 12 22.10 -15.23 2.52
N THR A 13 23.38 -15.17 2.15
CA THR A 13 23.88 -15.84 0.93
C THR A 13 24.01 -17.34 1.10
N LYS A 14 23.97 -17.84 2.35
CA LYS A 14 24.10 -19.27 2.68
C LYS A 14 22.75 -19.97 2.93
N ILE A 15 21.64 -19.24 2.90
CA ILE A 15 20.32 -19.85 3.07
C ILE A 15 19.91 -20.46 1.72
N PRO A 16 19.66 -21.78 1.65
CA PRO A 16 19.12 -22.40 0.44
C PRO A 16 17.81 -21.72 0.05
N PHE A 17 17.62 -21.42 -1.23
CA PHE A 17 16.43 -20.71 -1.70
C PHE A 17 15.14 -21.45 -1.32
N ASP A 18 15.17 -22.79 -1.32
CA ASP A 18 14.02 -23.63 -0.96
C ASP A 18 13.64 -23.54 0.53
N ASP A 19 14.55 -23.08 1.38
CA ASP A 19 14.28 -22.85 2.82
C ASP A 19 13.66 -21.47 3.08
N ILE A 20 13.56 -20.61 2.05
CA ILE A 20 12.93 -19.29 2.18
C ILE A 20 11.42 -19.47 2.10
N VAL A 21 10.78 -19.57 3.25
CA VAL A 21 9.32 -19.73 3.37
C VAL A 21 8.58 -18.41 3.13
N SER A 22 9.22 -17.29 3.43
CA SER A 22 8.61 -15.95 3.27
C SER A 22 9.67 -14.87 3.36
N VAL A 23 9.58 -13.88 2.49
CA VAL A 23 10.42 -12.68 2.53
C VAL A 23 9.58 -11.51 3.04
N GLY A 24 10.02 -10.88 4.13
CA GLY A 24 9.43 -9.63 4.64
C GLY A 24 8.17 -9.78 5.48
N GLN A 25 7.79 -10.97 5.91
CA GLN A 25 6.64 -11.17 6.80
C GLN A 25 7.07 -11.42 8.25
N ARG A 26 6.50 -10.63 9.16
CA ARG A 26 6.79 -10.74 10.60
C ARG A 26 5.92 -11.77 11.33
N THR A 27 4.80 -12.19 10.75
CA THR A 27 3.86 -13.12 11.40
C THR A 27 3.28 -14.10 10.39
N LEU A 28 2.99 -15.32 10.87
CA LEU A 28 2.34 -16.37 10.09
C LEU A 28 0.94 -15.98 9.57
N LEU A 29 0.28 -15.03 10.23
CA LEU A 29 -1.05 -14.54 9.87
C LEU A 29 -1.12 -13.87 8.49
N TYR A 30 0.00 -13.37 7.97
CA TYR A 30 0.03 -12.63 6.70
C TYR A 30 0.79 -13.36 5.59
N ARG A 31 1.23 -14.59 5.84
CA ARG A 31 2.07 -15.32 4.86
C ARG A 31 1.32 -15.63 3.56
N ASP A 32 0.00 -15.70 3.60
CA ASP A 32 -0.83 -16.00 2.44
C ASP A 32 -1.44 -14.73 1.80
N ILE A 33 -0.98 -13.54 2.26
CA ILE A 33 -1.45 -12.25 1.75
C ILE A 33 -0.35 -11.64 0.87
N PHE A 34 -0.67 -11.42 -0.41
CA PHE A 34 0.20 -10.68 -1.32
C PHE A 34 0.15 -9.19 -0.98
N THR A 35 1.27 -8.66 -0.49
CA THR A 35 1.36 -7.27 -0.02
C THR A 35 2.04 -6.39 -1.06
N VAL A 36 1.38 -5.31 -1.42
CA VAL A 36 1.88 -4.28 -2.33
C VAL A 36 2.05 -2.98 -1.57
N SER A 37 3.28 -2.46 -1.50
CA SER A 37 3.55 -1.10 -1.05
C SER A 37 3.75 -0.21 -2.28
N TRP A 38 2.89 0.77 -2.46
CA TRP A 38 2.82 1.56 -3.68
C TRP A 38 2.87 3.06 -3.43
N LEU A 39 3.86 3.71 -4.04
CA LEU A 39 3.94 5.16 -4.11
C LEU A 39 3.17 5.64 -5.35
N LEU A 40 1.96 6.16 -5.15
CA LEU A 40 1.07 6.61 -6.24
C LEU A 40 1.55 7.89 -6.94
N GLY A 41 2.44 8.63 -6.31
CA GLY A 41 3.02 9.84 -6.85
C GLY A 41 3.88 10.54 -5.80
N ARG A 42 4.47 11.65 -6.20
CA ARG A 42 5.37 12.42 -5.34
C ARG A 42 4.79 13.77 -4.93
N PHE A 43 3.66 14.16 -5.50
CA PHE A 43 3.01 15.43 -5.14
C PHE A 43 2.60 15.41 -3.67
N CYS A 44 2.94 16.48 -2.96
CA CYS A 44 2.50 16.73 -1.60
C CYS A 44 2.19 18.23 -1.45
N ASN A 45 1.09 18.54 -0.80
CA ASN A 45 0.71 19.90 -0.47
C ASN A 45 1.46 20.45 0.76
N TYR A 46 2.16 19.59 1.53
CA TYR A 46 3.02 19.97 2.65
C TYR A 46 4.50 19.94 2.27
N LYS A 47 5.32 20.67 3.04
CA LYS A 47 6.77 20.78 2.86
C LYS A 47 7.50 20.45 4.17
N CYS A 48 7.11 19.38 4.82
CA CYS A 48 7.71 18.97 6.10
C CYS A 48 9.24 18.86 6.00
N SER A 49 9.95 19.39 6.97
CA SER A 49 11.42 19.47 6.99
C SER A 49 12.08 18.10 7.02
N TYR A 50 11.45 17.13 7.69
CA TYR A 50 11.94 15.75 7.83
C TYR A 50 11.59 14.84 6.65
N CYS A 51 10.78 15.32 5.69
CA CYS A 51 10.39 14.50 4.55
C CYS A 51 11.56 14.32 3.58
N TRP A 52 11.79 13.09 3.13
CA TRP A 52 12.82 12.78 2.16
C TRP A 52 12.64 13.61 0.88
N PRO A 53 13.67 14.32 0.40
CA PRO A 53 13.52 15.20 -0.76
C PRO A 53 13.02 14.51 -2.03
N TYR A 54 13.32 13.22 -2.21
CA TYR A 54 12.86 12.44 -3.35
C TYR A 54 11.43 11.89 -3.19
N ALA A 55 10.88 11.86 -1.97
CA ALA A 55 9.55 11.32 -1.70
C ALA A 55 8.42 12.33 -1.99
N ARG A 56 8.77 13.61 -2.16
CA ARG A 56 7.81 14.68 -2.43
C ARG A 56 8.21 15.54 -3.61
N SER A 57 7.21 16.10 -4.27
CA SER A 57 7.39 17.07 -5.33
C SER A 57 6.21 18.05 -5.31
N ASN A 58 6.47 19.29 -5.68
CA ASN A 58 5.40 20.27 -5.90
C ASN A 58 4.74 20.13 -7.27
N ARG A 59 5.23 19.24 -8.11
CA ARG A 59 4.65 18.97 -9.42
C ARG A 59 3.49 18.01 -9.27
N LYS A 60 2.37 18.33 -9.90
CA LYS A 60 1.19 17.44 -9.98
C LYS A 60 1.36 16.41 -11.11
N ASP A 61 2.52 15.80 -11.18
CA ASP A 61 2.90 14.78 -12.14
C ASP A 61 2.49 13.38 -11.60
N HIS A 62 1.20 13.20 -11.40
CA HIS A 62 0.65 11.91 -11.00
C HIS A 62 0.73 10.90 -12.15
N ARG A 63 0.86 9.62 -11.82
CA ARG A 63 0.67 8.58 -12.83
C ARG A 63 -0.75 8.62 -13.37
N PRO A 64 -0.96 8.41 -14.67
CA PRO A 64 -2.30 8.33 -15.22
C PRO A 64 -3.13 7.26 -14.52
N THR A 65 -4.37 7.58 -14.15
CA THR A 65 -5.27 6.66 -13.45
C THR A 65 -5.41 5.33 -14.18
N GLU A 66 -5.65 5.36 -15.50
CA GLU A 66 -5.73 4.14 -16.32
C GLU A 66 -4.51 3.24 -16.21
N LEU A 67 -3.30 3.82 -16.13
CA LEU A 67 -2.08 3.04 -15.95
C LEU A 67 -2.07 2.38 -14.57
N CYS A 68 -2.55 3.09 -13.54
CA CYS A 68 -2.67 2.52 -12.20
C CYS A 68 -3.65 1.34 -12.20
N LEU A 69 -4.80 1.46 -12.85
CA LEU A 69 -5.80 0.38 -12.93
C LEU A 69 -5.25 -0.85 -13.65
N LYS A 70 -4.62 -0.68 -14.80
CA LYS A 70 -3.95 -1.77 -15.54
C LYS A 70 -2.84 -2.44 -14.71
N THR A 71 -2.09 -1.65 -13.94
CA THR A 71 -1.04 -2.18 -13.07
C THR A 71 -1.63 -3.04 -11.94
N ILE A 72 -2.78 -2.65 -11.37
CA ILE A 72 -3.50 -3.44 -10.37
C ILE A 72 -3.93 -4.79 -10.96
N ASP A 73 -4.54 -4.76 -12.15
CA ASP A 73 -5.01 -5.97 -12.81
C ASP A 73 -3.86 -6.95 -13.06
N GLU A 74 -2.73 -6.43 -13.54
CA GLU A 74 -1.56 -7.25 -13.83
C GLU A 74 -0.92 -7.81 -12.54
N ILE A 75 -0.82 -7.01 -11.47
CA ILE A 75 -0.34 -7.48 -10.17
C ILE A 75 -1.23 -8.61 -9.65
N LYS A 76 -2.55 -8.41 -9.65
CA LYS A 76 -3.50 -9.42 -9.17
C LYS A 76 -3.47 -10.69 -10.03
N ARG A 77 -3.36 -10.55 -11.36
CA ARG A 77 -3.23 -11.67 -12.28
C ARG A 77 -2.01 -12.52 -11.95
N GLN A 78 -0.82 -11.89 -11.90
CA GLN A 78 0.43 -12.59 -11.60
C GLN A 78 0.43 -13.23 -10.21
N ALA A 79 -0.11 -12.52 -9.20
CA ALA A 79 -0.20 -13.06 -7.85
C ALA A 79 -1.09 -14.31 -7.81
N ARG A 80 -2.24 -14.30 -8.51
CA ARG A 80 -3.13 -15.46 -8.59
C ARG A 80 -2.49 -16.65 -9.29
N GLU A 81 -1.72 -16.42 -10.36
CA GLU A 81 -0.95 -17.47 -11.03
C GLU A 81 0.09 -18.13 -10.11
N ASN A 82 0.53 -17.40 -9.07
CA ASN A 82 1.41 -17.89 -8.03
C ASN A 82 0.68 -18.33 -6.75
N GLY A 83 -0.63 -18.58 -6.83
CA GLY A 83 -1.42 -19.15 -5.75
C GLY A 83 -1.95 -18.16 -4.70
N PHE A 84 -1.73 -16.84 -4.87
CA PHE A 84 -2.25 -15.83 -3.97
C PHE A 84 -3.66 -15.39 -4.39
N ASN A 85 -4.61 -15.45 -3.47
CA ASN A 85 -5.93 -14.85 -3.64
C ASN A 85 -6.33 -13.97 -2.43
N SER A 86 -5.33 -13.46 -1.72
CA SER A 86 -5.48 -12.50 -0.63
C SER A 86 -4.53 -11.34 -0.88
N PHE A 87 -5.02 -10.10 -0.73
CA PHE A 87 -4.28 -8.90 -1.12
C PHE A 87 -4.28 -7.84 -0.04
N HIS A 88 -3.15 -7.20 0.14
CA HIS A 88 -3.01 -5.97 0.92
C HIS A 88 -2.31 -4.90 0.09
N PHE A 89 -2.97 -3.76 -0.10
CA PHE A 89 -2.38 -2.60 -0.77
C PHE A 89 -2.13 -1.47 0.23
N SER A 90 -0.86 -1.14 0.42
CA SER A 90 -0.42 0.02 1.20
C SER A 90 -0.11 1.18 0.24
N LEU A 91 -1.00 2.17 0.22
CA LEU A 91 -0.94 3.31 -0.68
C LEU A 91 -0.33 4.52 0.02
N SER A 92 0.73 5.04 -0.55
CA SER A 92 1.49 6.17 0.00
C SER A 92 2.07 7.04 -1.13
N GLY A 93 3.03 7.88 -0.80
CA GLY A 93 3.71 8.75 -1.75
C GLY A 93 4.05 10.10 -1.13
N GLY A 94 3.87 11.19 -1.85
CA GLY A 94 3.82 12.52 -1.26
C GLY A 94 2.57 12.63 -0.39
N GLU A 95 1.46 13.12 -0.95
CA GLU A 95 0.14 13.00 -0.32
C GLU A 95 -0.78 12.26 -1.28
N PRO A 96 -1.09 10.97 -1.03
CA PRO A 96 -1.80 10.12 -1.97
C PRO A 96 -3.23 10.60 -2.26
N THR A 97 -3.88 11.27 -1.31
CA THR A 97 -5.25 11.78 -1.48
C THR A 97 -5.39 12.85 -2.56
N PHE A 98 -4.29 13.45 -3.00
CA PHE A 98 -4.27 14.41 -4.12
C PHE A 98 -4.09 13.75 -5.48
N HIS A 99 -3.89 12.44 -5.54
CA HIS A 99 -3.95 11.74 -6.83
C HIS A 99 -5.37 11.86 -7.41
N PRO A 100 -5.56 12.37 -8.64
CA PRO A 100 -6.88 12.68 -9.19
C PRO A 100 -7.81 11.46 -9.26
N GLY A 101 -7.27 10.29 -9.53
CA GLY A 101 -8.03 9.03 -9.59
C GLY A 101 -7.89 8.16 -8.33
N TYR A 102 -7.62 8.72 -7.14
CA TYR A 102 -7.43 7.91 -5.94
C TYR A 102 -8.66 7.07 -5.58
N LEU A 103 -9.84 7.68 -5.64
CA LEU A 103 -11.09 6.98 -5.36
C LEU A 103 -11.40 5.92 -6.42
N ASP A 104 -11.11 6.19 -7.70
CA ASP A 104 -11.27 5.21 -8.78
C ASP A 104 -10.33 4.01 -8.56
N ILE A 105 -9.10 4.26 -8.11
CA ILE A 105 -8.14 3.21 -7.75
C ILE A 105 -8.70 2.34 -6.62
N LEU A 106 -9.29 2.93 -5.58
CA LEU A 106 -9.91 2.17 -4.49
C LEU A 106 -11.09 1.33 -4.98
N GLN A 107 -11.98 1.91 -5.77
CA GLN A 107 -13.12 1.21 -6.35
C GLN A 107 -12.66 0.03 -7.21
N HIS A 108 -11.63 0.23 -8.03
CA HIS A 108 -11.06 -0.82 -8.86
C HIS A 108 -10.39 -1.92 -8.03
N LEU A 109 -9.66 -1.57 -6.98
CA LEU A 109 -9.09 -2.54 -6.05
C LEU A 109 -10.17 -3.38 -5.35
N ALA A 110 -11.33 -2.79 -5.08
CA ALA A 110 -12.46 -3.42 -4.42
C ALA A 110 -13.36 -4.22 -5.37
N ALA A 111 -13.28 -4.01 -6.67
CA ALA A 111 -14.22 -4.55 -7.66
C ALA A 111 -14.34 -6.09 -7.61
N ASP A 112 -13.30 -6.78 -7.23
CA ASP A 112 -13.27 -8.24 -7.10
C ASP A 112 -13.18 -8.73 -5.64
N ALA A 113 -13.47 -7.87 -4.66
CA ALA A 113 -13.35 -8.19 -3.24
C ALA A 113 -14.18 -9.44 -2.84
N ALA A 114 -15.35 -9.59 -3.44
CA ALA A 114 -16.21 -10.76 -3.22
C ALA A 114 -15.62 -12.09 -3.73
N ASN A 115 -14.66 -12.02 -4.66
CA ASN A 115 -13.99 -13.18 -5.27
C ASN A 115 -12.58 -13.42 -4.70
N THR A 116 -12.19 -12.66 -3.67
CA THR A 116 -10.92 -12.81 -2.97
C THR A 116 -11.13 -13.39 -1.58
N ASN A 117 -10.18 -14.18 -1.10
CA ASN A 117 -10.22 -14.69 0.26
C ASN A 117 -10.09 -13.55 1.29
N TYR A 118 -9.30 -12.55 0.95
CA TYR A 118 -9.10 -11.36 1.78
C TYR A 118 -8.60 -10.20 0.92
N THR A 119 -9.17 -9.02 1.11
CA THR A 119 -8.62 -7.80 0.50
C THR A 119 -8.63 -6.66 1.52
N SER A 120 -7.54 -5.95 1.58
CA SER A 120 -7.37 -4.82 2.50
C SER A 120 -6.59 -3.69 1.87
N VAL A 121 -6.85 -2.49 2.36
CA VAL A 121 -6.14 -1.29 1.94
C VAL A 121 -5.66 -0.49 3.16
N HIS A 122 -4.48 0.06 3.03
CA HIS A 122 -3.90 1.01 3.97
C HIS A 122 -3.52 2.29 3.25
N MET A 123 -3.73 3.43 3.88
CA MET A 123 -3.31 4.74 3.38
C MET A 123 -2.48 5.45 4.45
N THR A 124 -1.35 6.04 4.05
CA THR A 124 -0.64 7.03 4.87
C THR A 124 -0.93 8.41 4.31
N SER A 125 -1.49 9.31 5.13
CA SER A 125 -1.96 10.63 4.68
C SER A 125 -1.71 11.70 5.75
N ASN A 126 -1.48 12.93 5.30
CA ASN A 126 -1.48 14.11 6.17
C ASN A 126 -2.89 14.60 6.51
N CYS A 127 -3.91 13.91 6.03
CA CYS A 127 -5.33 14.16 6.29
C CYS A 127 -5.80 15.60 5.97
N SER A 128 -5.18 16.27 5.00
CA SER A 128 -5.49 17.67 4.67
C SER A 128 -6.66 17.85 3.68
N ARG A 129 -7.30 16.78 3.25
CA ARG A 129 -8.53 16.86 2.45
C ARG A 129 -9.71 17.28 3.30
N ASN A 130 -10.74 17.81 2.65
CA ASN A 130 -11.98 18.18 3.32
C ASN A 130 -12.83 16.95 3.69
N MET A 131 -13.83 17.15 4.56
CA MET A 131 -14.71 16.07 5.03
C MET A 131 -15.47 15.39 3.89
N VAL A 132 -15.93 16.13 2.88
CA VAL A 132 -16.65 15.56 1.73
C VAL A 132 -15.81 14.50 1.01
N TRP A 133 -14.49 14.75 0.86
CA TRP A 133 -13.60 13.77 0.28
C TRP A 133 -13.47 12.53 1.17
N PHE A 134 -13.39 12.70 2.49
CA PHE A 134 -13.32 11.57 3.42
C PHE A 134 -14.61 10.76 3.46
N GLU A 135 -15.76 11.38 3.30
CA GLU A 135 -17.05 10.69 3.16
C GLU A 135 -17.05 9.81 1.91
N GLN A 136 -16.56 10.31 0.76
CA GLN A 136 -16.39 9.52 -0.46
C GLN A 136 -15.37 8.39 -0.28
N TYR A 137 -14.28 8.64 0.45
CA TYR A 137 -13.29 7.62 0.78
C TYR A 137 -13.93 6.49 1.60
N VAL A 138 -14.69 6.82 2.63
CA VAL A 138 -15.39 5.83 3.46
C VAL A 138 -16.32 4.95 2.63
N GLU A 139 -17.07 5.54 1.69
CA GLU A 139 -17.90 4.76 0.77
C GLU A 139 -17.07 3.84 -0.13
N ALA A 140 -15.96 4.35 -0.67
CA ALA A 140 -15.09 3.58 -1.56
C ALA A 140 -14.40 2.39 -0.87
N VAL A 141 -14.18 2.46 0.45
CA VAL A 141 -13.50 1.37 1.17
C VAL A 141 -14.44 0.36 1.82
N LYS A 142 -15.74 0.58 1.83
CA LYS A 142 -16.73 -0.36 2.40
C LYS A 142 -16.61 -1.81 1.90
N PRO A 143 -16.32 -2.07 0.61
CA PRO A 143 -16.22 -3.44 0.12
C PRO A 143 -14.97 -4.21 0.61
N PHE A 144 -13.97 -3.51 1.16
CA PHE A 144 -12.76 -4.16 1.66
C PHE A 144 -13.03 -4.89 2.97
N HIS A 145 -12.37 -6.02 3.20
CA HIS A 145 -12.38 -6.72 4.48
C HIS A 145 -11.76 -5.88 5.60
N ARG A 146 -10.79 -5.02 5.23
CA ARG A 146 -10.18 -4.06 6.14
C ARG A 146 -9.69 -2.85 5.38
N ALA A 147 -9.99 -1.67 5.92
CA ALA A 147 -9.38 -0.40 5.50
C ALA A 147 -8.78 0.31 6.71
N SER A 148 -7.66 0.97 6.53
CA SER A 148 -6.99 1.71 7.60
C SER A 148 -6.27 2.94 7.07
N ILE A 149 -6.13 3.94 7.93
CA ILE A 149 -5.38 5.17 7.66
C ILE A 149 -4.34 5.34 8.76
N THR A 150 -3.09 5.62 8.37
CA THR A 150 -2.13 6.26 9.25
C THR A 150 -2.19 7.76 9.01
N ALA A 151 -2.66 8.52 9.98
CA ALA A 151 -2.65 9.97 9.96
C ALA A 151 -1.28 10.49 10.37
N SER A 152 -0.62 11.22 9.48
CA SER A 152 0.63 11.91 9.80
C SER A 152 0.31 13.25 10.45
N LEU A 153 0.56 13.39 11.73
CA LEU A 153 0.40 14.64 12.45
C LEU A 153 1.69 15.48 12.32
N HIS A 154 1.53 16.72 11.90
CA HIS A 154 2.62 17.67 11.73
C HIS A 154 2.45 18.82 12.69
N THR A 155 3.49 19.12 13.44
CA THR A 155 3.51 20.19 14.45
C THR A 155 4.36 21.38 14.01
N GLU A 156 4.81 21.41 12.76
CA GLU A 156 5.61 22.51 12.16
C GLU A 156 4.75 23.58 11.53
#